data_9d9afa849d4b7df6427db0e655cf2d4c
#
_entry.id   9d9afa849d4b7df6427db0e655cf2d4c
#
_cell.length_a   1.000
_cell.length_b   1.000
_cell.length_c   1.000
_cell.angle_alpha   90.00
_cell.angle_beta   90.00
_cell.angle_gamma   90.00
#
_symmetry.space_group_name_H-M   'P 1'
#
loop_
_entity.id
_entity.type
_entity.pdbx_description
1 polymer ?
#
loop_
_entity_poly.entity_id
_entity_poly.type
_entity_poly.pdbx_seq_one_letter_code
_entity_poly.pdbx_strand_id
1 'polypeptide(L)'
;MKSAARITGTGSAFPERRVTNDDIARELTRYGLETNNQWIIERTGIIERRISNVQNEAETNSSLGARAAQIALERAGRKPEDIDQIIYATCSPDTLMPSTACWLQQKIGARRAWAMDINAACSGFIYGVVTAEQFILSGHSKTVLVVGGEVLSQLVNWQDRTICILFGDGAGAAVVERAAARSRRRILSSYLSSDGNLSNLL
;
A
#
# COMPACT_ATOMS: atom_id res chain seq x y z
N MET A 1 18.73 -3.86 27.08
CA MET A 1 17.29 -3.58 27.37
C MET A 1 16.48 -4.13 26.20
N LYS A 2 15.41 -4.88 26.48
CA LYS A 2 14.51 -5.36 25.42
C LYS A 2 13.83 -4.14 24.78
N SER A 3 13.85 -4.03 23.45
CA SER A 3 13.16 -3.00 22.68
C SER A 3 11.82 -3.54 22.18
N ALA A 4 10.93 -2.63 21.80
CA ALA A 4 9.69 -2.91 21.12
C ALA A 4 9.60 -2.01 19.87
N ALA A 5 8.66 -2.28 18.99
CA ALA A 5 8.31 -1.41 17.87
C ALA A 5 6.93 -0.78 18.10
N ARG A 6 6.73 0.43 17.55
CA ARG A 6 5.45 1.13 17.58
C ARG A 6 5.22 1.89 16.29
N ILE A 7 3.98 2.09 15.92
CA ILE A 7 3.60 3.01 14.85
C ILE A 7 3.48 4.42 15.47
N THR A 8 4.11 5.40 14.84
CA THR A 8 4.17 6.79 15.31
C THR A 8 3.45 7.77 14.41
N GLY A 9 3.31 7.45 13.13
CA GLY A 9 2.56 8.25 12.18
C GLY A 9 2.01 7.39 11.06
N THR A 10 0.85 7.77 10.52
CA THR A 10 0.22 7.11 9.39
C THR A 10 -0.24 8.15 8.38
N GLY A 11 -0.30 7.78 7.12
CA GLY A 11 -0.80 8.62 6.04
C GLY A 11 -1.45 7.80 4.94
N SER A 12 -2.26 8.45 4.12
CA SER A 12 -2.89 7.83 2.95
C SER A 12 -2.97 8.81 1.80
N ALA A 13 -2.97 8.29 0.59
CA ALA A 13 -3.15 9.07 -0.62
C ALA A 13 -3.96 8.28 -1.64
N PHE A 14 -4.79 8.99 -2.38
CA PHE A 14 -5.65 8.43 -3.42
C PHE A 14 -5.50 9.23 -4.70
N PRO A 15 -5.77 8.61 -5.87
CA PRO A 15 -5.94 9.32 -7.13
C PRO A 15 -7.09 10.35 -7.06
N GLU A 16 -7.04 11.35 -7.91
CA GLU A 16 -8.10 12.38 -7.95
C GLU A 16 -9.39 11.87 -8.59
N ARG A 17 -9.25 11.04 -9.62
CA ARG A 17 -10.40 10.55 -10.39
C ARG A 17 -11.28 9.64 -9.55
N ARG A 18 -12.53 10.04 -9.36
CA ARG A 18 -13.61 9.23 -8.78
C ARG A 18 -14.35 8.52 -9.90
N VAL A 19 -14.61 7.24 -9.72
CA VAL A 19 -15.34 6.40 -10.68
C VAL A 19 -16.48 5.73 -9.93
N THR A 20 -17.71 6.09 -10.28
CA THR A 20 -18.93 5.55 -9.70
C THR A 20 -19.28 4.18 -10.29
N ASN A 21 -20.23 3.47 -9.68
CA ASN A 21 -20.74 2.22 -10.25
C ASN A 21 -21.42 2.44 -11.60
N ASP A 22 -22.08 3.59 -11.81
CA ASP A 22 -22.70 3.91 -13.09
C ASP A 22 -21.65 4.19 -14.18
N ASP A 23 -20.50 4.76 -13.81
CA ASP A 23 -19.36 4.91 -14.73
C ASP A 23 -18.83 3.54 -15.16
N ILE A 24 -18.67 2.60 -14.19
CA ILE A 24 -18.27 1.22 -14.48
C ILE A 24 -19.31 0.53 -15.38
N ALA A 25 -20.59 0.66 -15.09
CA ALA A 25 -21.65 0.04 -15.89
C ALA A 25 -21.61 0.54 -17.36
N ARG A 26 -21.44 1.86 -17.56
CA ARG A 26 -21.27 2.43 -18.90
C ARG A 26 -20.03 1.90 -19.63
N GLU A 27 -18.91 1.76 -18.93
CA GLU A 27 -17.68 1.23 -19.52
C GLU A 27 -17.84 -0.23 -19.92
N LEU A 28 -18.45 -1.05 -19.05
CA LEU A 28 -18.68 -2.49 -19.31
C LEU A 28 -19.63 -2.75 -20.48
N THR A 29 -20.58 -1.85 -20.75
CA THR A 29 -21.48 -1.94 -21.92
C THR A 29 -20.70 -1.96 -23.23
N ARG A 30 -19.52 -1.32 -23.31
CA ARG A 30 -18.62 -1.36 -24.48
C ARG A 30 -18.10 -2.76 -24.79
N TYR A 31 -18.05 -3.61 -23.78
CA TYR A 31 -17.63 -5.02 -23.88
C TYR A 31 -18.82 -5.99 -23.96
N GLY A 32 -20.05 -5.46 -24.10
CA GLY A 32 -21.26 -6.28 -24.13
C GLY A 32 -21.65 -6.88 -22.77
N LEU A 33 -21.13 -6.32 -21.68
CA LEU A 33 -21.39 -6.79 -20.32
C LEU A 33 -22.45 -5.92 -19.65
N GLU A 34 -23.48 -6.56 -19.12
CA GLU A 34 -24.54 -5.88 -18.38
C GLU A 34 -24.29 -5.88 -16.87
N THR A 35 -24.33 -4.70 -16.27
CA THR A 35 -24.31 -4.49 -14.82
C THR A 35 -25.00 -3.17 -14.49
N ASN A 36 -25.22 -2.91 -13.20
CA ASN A 36 -25.77 -1.66 -12.71
C ASN A 36 -25.32 -1.39 -11.28
N ASN A 37 -25.56 -0.16 -10.82
CA ASN A 37 -25.18 0.27 -9.48
C ASN A 37 -25.73 -0.65 -8.38
N GLN A 38 -27.00 -1.05 -8.46
CA GLN A 38 -27.62 -1.90 -7.43
C GLN A 38 -26.95 -3.27 -7.36
N TRP A 39 -26.69 -3.91 -8.51
CA TRP A 39 -26.01 -5.21 -8.57
C TRP A 39 -24.61 -5.18 -7.96
N ILE A 40 -23.85 -4.07 -8.16
CA ILE A 40 -22.51 -3.89 -7.60
C ILE A 40 -22.59 -3.69 -6.09
N ILE A 41 -23.50 -2.84 -5.61
CA ILE A 41 -23.65 -2.58 -4.17
C ILE A 41 -24.03 -3.84 -3.40
N GLU A 42 -25.00 -4.62 -3.90
CA GLU A 42 -25.46 -5.84 -3.24
C GLU A 42 -24.36 -6.88 -3.04
N ARG A 43 -23.36 -6.90 -3.94
CA ARG A 43 -22.26 -7.88 -3.91
C ARG A 43 -21.02 -7.39 -3.19
N THR A 44 -20.78 -6.09 -3.19
CA THR A 44 -19.49 -5.53 -2.78
C THR A 44 -19.61 -4.47 -1.70
N GLY A 45 -20.76 -3.82 -1.56
CA GLY A 45 -20.93 -2.62 -0.76
C GLY A 45 -20.25 -1.38 -1.33
N ILE A 46 -19.54 -1.49 -2.47
CA ILE A 46 -18.76 -0.41 -3.07
C ILE A 46 -19.68 0.55 -3.83
N ILE A 47 -19.59 1.84 -3.52
CA ILE A 47 -20.34 2.91 -4.17
C ILE A 47 -19.50 3.57 -5.27
N GLU A 48 -18.21 3.79 -4.98
CA GLU A 48 -17.24 4.41 -5.87
C GLU A 48 -15.83 3.91 -5.58
N ARG A 49 -14.91 4.13 -6.51
CA ARG A 49 -13.47 3.88 -6.31
C ARG A 49 -12.65 5.03 -6.89
N ARG A 50 -11.38 5.05 -6.53
CA ARG A 50 -10.39 5.95 -7.10
C ARG A 50 -9.56 5.19 -8.10
N ILE A 51 -9.32 5.78 -9.28
CA ILE A 51 -8.56 5.16 -10.36
C ILE A 51 -7.49 6.12 -10.84
N SER A 52 -6.24 5.65 -10.82
CA SER A 52 -5.06 6.39 -11.27
C SER A 52 -5.07 6.60 -12.77
N ASN A 53 -4.63 7.77 -13.17
CA ASN A 53 -4.10 7.99 -14.50
C ASN A 53 -2.57 7.81 -14.44
N VAL A 54 -2.07 6.60 -14.70
CA VAL A 54 -0.63 6.29 -14.61
C VAL A 54 0.22 6.99 -15.68
N GLN A 55 -0.40 7.61 -16.71
CA GLN A 55 0.31 8.51 -17.61
C GLN A 55 0.64 9.85 -16.93
N ASN A 56 -0.05 10.16 -15.84
CA ASN A 56 0.29 11.26 -14.97
C ASN A 56 1.32 10.78 -13.92
N GLU A 57 2.53 11.29 -13.99
CA GLU A 57 3.62 10.94 -13.08
C GLU A 57 3.23 11.13 -11.59
N ALA A 58 2.33 12.06 -11.29
CA ALA A 58 1.83 12.30 -9.93
C ALA A 58 0.90 11.20 -9.39
N GLU A 59 0.45 10.26 -10.24
CA GLU A 59 -0.48 9.19 -9.88
C GLU A 59 0.09 7.77 -10.11
N THR A 60 1.41 7.66 -10.32
CA THR A 60 2.08 6.34 -10.29
C THR A 60 2.04 5.76 -8.88
N ASN A 61 2.25 4.45 -8.75
CA ASN A 61 2.20 3.78 -7.44
C ASN A 61 3.19 4.40 -6.44
N SER A 62 4.44 4.63 -6.85
CA SER A 62 5.43 5.29 -6.00
C SER A 62 5.07 6.75 -5.66
N SER A 63 4.37 7.47 -6.53
CA SER A 63 3.94 8.85 -6.27
C SER A 63 2.79 8.91 -5.27
N LEU A 64 1.83 7.98 -5.36
CA LEU A 64 0.80 7.80 -4.33
C LEU A 64 1.45 7.44 -3.00
N GLY A 65 2.40 6.49 -3.01
CA GLY A 65 3.19 6.12 -1.84
C GLY A 65 3.96 7.30 -1.23
N ALA A 66 4.55 8.17 -2.07
CA ALA A 66 5.28 9.35 -1.61
C ALA A 66 4.37 10.35 -0.88
N ARG A 67 3.17 10.62 -1.41
CA ARG A 67 2.18 11.47 -0.75
C ARG A 67 1.72 10.88 0.59
N ALA A 68 1.44 9.58 0.64
CA ALA A 68 1.07 8.88 1.87
C ALA A 68 2.22 8.92 2.89
N ALA A 69 3.46 8.70 2.44
CA ALA A 69 4.66 8.75 3.27
C ALA A 69 4.91 10.13 3.88
N GLN A 70 4.76 11.20 3.11
CA GLN A 70 4.92 12.57 3.60
C GLN A 70 3.96 12.87 4.76
N ILE A 71 2.69 12.50 4.63
CA ILE A 71 1.69 12.65 5.70
C ILE A 71 2.06 11.81 6.93
N ALA A 72 2.53 10.57 6.72
CA ALA A 72 2.95 9.70 7.81
C ALA A 72 4.16 10.26 8.57
N LEU A 73 5.16 10.78 7.85
CA LEU A 73 6.34 11.41 8.40
C LEU A 73 6.01 12.68 9.20
N GLU A 74 5.16 13.55 8.64
CA GLU A 74 4.69 14.75 9.33
C GLU A 74 4.02 14.41 10.66
N ARG A 75 3.09 13.44 10.66
CA ARG A 75 2.40 12.98 11.87
C ARG A 75 3.31 12.30 12.88
N ALA A 76 4.39 11.66 12.41
CA ALA A 76 5.42 11.08 13.26
C ALA A 76 6.39 12.12 13.81
N GLY A 77 6.39 13.36 13.30
CA GLY A 77 7.40 14.39 13.60
C GLY A 77 8.79 13.97 13.10
N ARG A 78 8.86 13.32 11.93
CA ARG A 78 10.10 12.80 11.34
C ARG A 78 10.34 13.44 9.98
N LYS A 79 11.64 13.50 9.62
CA LYS A 79 12.11 13.92 8.30
C LYS A 79 12.53 12.70 7.48
N PRO A 80 12.60 12.79 6.15
CA PRO A 80 13.09 11.69 5.31
C PRO A 80 14.49 11.18 5.70
N GLU A 81 15.37 12.05 6.20
CA GLU A 81 16.72 11.71 6.62
C GLU A 81 16.77 10.84 7.90
N ASP A 82 15.67 10.79 8.66
CA ASP A 82 15.55 9.99 9.87
C ASP A 82 15.22 8.52 9.56
N ILE A 83 14.86 8.21 8.29
CA ILE A 83 14.47 6.86 7.86
C ILE A 83 15.71 6.00 7.58
N ASP A 84 15.81 4.87 8.25
CA ASP A 84 16.87 3.88 8.02
C ASP A 84 16.49 2.89 6.90
N GLN A 85 15.20 2.62 6.74
CA GLN A 85 14.69 1.56 5.86
C GLN A 85 13.31 1.91 5.29
N ILE A 86 13.09 1.55 4.03
CA ILE A 86 11.79 1.61 3.35
C ILE A 86 11.39 0.19 2.94
N ILE A 87 10.17 -0.21 3.32
CA ILE A 87 9.54 -1.45 2.87
C ILE A 87 8.27 -1.04 2.12
N TYR A 88 8.20 -1.39 0.85
CA TYR A 88 7.03 -1.14 0.00
C TYR A 88 6.32 -2.45 -0.31
N ALA A 89 5.10 -2.61 0.18
CA ALA A 89 4.26 -3.77 -0.10
C ALA A 89 3.39 -3.49 -1.33
N THR A 90 3.61 -4.23 -2.41
CA THR A 90 2.85 -4.07 -3.65
C THR A 90 2.89 -5.32 -4.52
N CYS A 91 1.83 -5.55 -5.30
CA CYS A 91 1.78 -6.48 -6.43
C CYS A 91 1.61 -5.75 -7.78
N SER A 92 1.55 -4.41 -7.76
CA SER A 92 1.50 -3.55 -8.96
C SER A 92 2.65 -2.53 -8.95
N PRO A 93 3.92 -2.98 -8.98
CA PRO A 93 5.07 -2.08 -8.91
C PRO A 93 5.14 -1.15 -10.12
N ASP A 94 5.74 0.04 -9.97
CA ASP A 94 5.97 0.96 -11.11
C ASP A 94 6.86 0.30 -12.17
N THR A 95 7.88 -0.44 -11.73
CA THR A 95 8.79 -1.23 -12.57
C THR A 95 9.22 -2.49 -11.81
N LEU A 96 9.57 -3.56 -12.54
CA LEU A 96 10.15 -4.75 -11.91
C LEU A 96 11.52 -4.44 -11.29
N MET A 97 12.29 -3.56 -11.90
CA MET A 97 13.55 -3.03 -11.39
C MET A 97 13.83 -1.64 -11.98
N PRO A 98 14.26 -0.65 -11.15
CA PRO A 98 14.39 -0.77 -9.70
C PRO A 98 13.05 -0.99 -8.99
N SER A 99 13.10 -1.36 -7.69
CA SER A 99 11.90 -1.54 -6.87
C SER A 99 11.10 -0.25 -6.71
N THR A 100 9.79 -0.35 -6.48
CA THR A 100 8.91 0.80 -6.17
C THR A 100 9.40 1.56 -4.93
N ALA A 101 9.96 0.85 -3.95
CA ALA A 101 10.59 1.44 -2.77
C ALA A 101 11.77 2.36 -3.13
N CYS A 102 12.57 2.05 -4.17
CA CYS A 102 13.65 2.92 -4.64
C CYS A 102 13.11 4.18 -5.31
N TRP A 103 12.03 4.08 -6.10
CA TRP A 103 11.36 5.26 -6.66
C TRP A 103 10.78 6.14 -5.55
N LEU A 104 10.14 5.52 -4.55
CA LEU A 104 9.65 6.24 -3.37
C LEU A 104 10.79 6.94 -2.63
N GLN A 105 11.90 6.24 -2.36
CA GLN A 105 13.08 6.78 -1.69
C GLN A 105 13.58 8.07 -2.35
N GLN A 106 13.69 8.06 -3.68
CA GLN A 106 14.08 9.21 -4.47
C GLN A 106 13.09 10.37 -4.30
N LYS A 107 11.79 10.08 -4.47
CA LYS A 107 10.71 11.09 -4.43
C LYS A 107 10.62 11.82 -3.09
N ILE A 108 10.82 11.12 -1.98
CA ILE A 108 10.77 11.72 -0.64
C ILE A 108 12.13 12.24 -0.15
N GLY A 109 13.22 11.94 -0.85
CA GLY A 109 14.56 12.37 -0.46
C GLY A 109 15.19 11.60 0.70
N ALA A 110 14.75 10.36 0.99
CA ALA A 110 15.26 9.52 2.09
C ALA A 110 16.60 8.86 1.73
N ARG A 111 17.64 9.66 1.46
CA ARG A 111 18.93 9.23 0.89
C ARG A 111 19.71 8.23 1.74
N ARG A 112 19.42 8.14 3.03
CA ARG A 112 20.12 7.24 3.96
C ARG A 112 19.44 5.89 4.12
N ALA A 113 18.17 5.80 3.73
CA ALA A 113 17.40 4.57 3.83
C ALA A 113 17.87 3.55 2.79
N TRP A 114 17.90 2.29 3.16
CA TRP A 114 17.85 1.21 2.16
C TRP A 114 16.41 0.81 1.90
N ALA A 115 16.14 0.29 0.71
CA ALA A 115 14.78 0.14 0.22
C ALA A 115 14.56 -1.21 -0.46
N MET A 116 13.39 -1.82 -0.22
CA MET A 116 12.97 -3.06 -0.87
C MET A 116 11.45 -3.10 -1.05
N ASP A 117 11.01 -3.80 -2.10
CA ASP A 117 9.62 -4.21 -2.24
C ASP A 117 9.41 -5.59 -1.61
N ILE A 118 8.19 -5.81 -1.11
CA ILE A 118 7.69 -7.13 -0.72
C ILE A 118 6.35 -7.38 -1.39
N ASN A 119 6.07 -8.64 -1.71
CA ASN A 119 4.79 -9.04 -2.30
C ASN A 119 4.16 -10.16 -1.46
N ALA A 120 3.03 -9.87 -0.85
CA ALA A 120 2.15 -10.82 -0.20
C ALA A 120 0.68 -10.40 -0.44
N ALA A 121 0.42 -9.82 -1.61
CA ALA A 121 -0.88 -9.31 -2.04
C ALA A 121 -1.57 -8.49 -0.92
N CYS A 122 -2.85 -8.74 -0.66
CA CYS A 122 -3.65 -8.01 0.34
C CYS A 122 -3.08 -8.05 1.76
N SER A 123 -2.23 -9.03 2.09
CA SER A 123 -1.55 -9.14 3.38
C SER A 123 -0.22 -8.39 3.44
N GLY A 124 0.26 -7.86 2.30
CA GLY A 124 1.58 -7.28 2.15
C GLY A 124 1.92 -6.20 3.16
N PHE A 125 0.99 -5.27 3.45
CA PHE A 125 1.21 -4.22 4.44
C PHE A 125 1.48 -4.78 5.84
N ILE A 126 0.73 -5.80 6.26
CA ILE A 126 0.93 -6.45 7.57
C ILE A 126 2.29 -7.16 7.59
N TYR A 127 2.66 -7.87 6.52
CA TYR A 127 3.99 -8.48 6.38
C TYR A 127 5.09 -7.42 6.46
N GLY A 128 4.90 -6.26 5.83
CA GLY A 128 5.82 -5.12 5.91
C GLY A 128 6.00 -4.61 7.33
N VAL A 129 4.89 -4.44 8.08
CA VAL A 129 4.94 -3.98 9.48
C VAL A 129 5.67 -4.99 10.38
N VAL A 130 5.39 -6.29 10.22
CA VAL A 130 6.07 -7.34 10.99
C VAL A 130 7.56 -7.42 10.63
N THR A 131 7.90 -7.30 9.35
CA THR A 131 9.30 -7.25 8.89
C THR A 131 10.03 -6.05 9.51
N ALA A 132 9.41 -4.86 9.48
CA ALA A 132 9.95 -3.65 10.12
C ALA A 132 10.17 -3.86 11.64
N GLU A 133 9.21 -4.47 12.32
CA GLU A 133 9.35 -4.82 13.73
C GLU A 133 10.59 -5.67 13.97
N GLN A 134 10.81 -6.73 13.17
CA GLN A 134 11.99 -7.62 13.36
C GLN A 134 13.31 -6.89 13.13
N PHE A 135 13.42 -6.01 12.14
CA PHE A 135 14.62 -5.18 11.94
C PHE A 135 14.86 -4.20 13.10
N ILE A 136 13.79 -3.68 13.70
CA ILE A 136 13.89 -2.81 14.89
C ILE A 136 14.30 -3.61 16.12
N LEU A 137 13.72 -4.79 16.34
CA LEU A 137 14.00 -5.64 17.49
C LEU A 137 15.44 -6.19 17.45
N SER A 138 15.95 -6.53 16.27
CA SER A 138 17.34 -6.96 16.05
C SER A 138 18.33 -5.80 16.21
N GLY A 139 17.86 -4.55 16.22
CA GLY A 139 18.70 -3.35 16.32
C GLY A 139 19.31 -2.88 15.00
N HIS A 140 18.94 -3.51 13.89
CA HIS A 140 19.42 -3.14 12.56
C HIS A 140 18.86 -1.81 12.07
N SER A 141 17.61 -1.52 12.39
CA SER A 141 16.95 -0.25 12.09
C SER A 141 16.34 0.37 13.34
N LYS A 142 16.16 1.68 13.35
CA LYS A 142 15.48 2.44 14.42
C LYS A 142 14.15 3.00 13.94
N THR A 143 14.08 3.44 12.70
CA THR A 143 12.93 4.08 12.08
C THR A 143 12.72 3.48 10.68
N VAL A 144 11.61 2.84 10.47
CA VAL A 144 11.25 2.16 9.20
C VAL A 144 9.98 2.79 8.65
N LEU A 145 10.01 3.15 7.39
CA LEU A 145 8.82 3.54 6.65
C LEU A 145 8.25 2.31 5.94
N VAL A 146 7.03 1.93 6.30
CA VAL A 146 6.27 0.87 5.63
C VAL A 146 5.18 1.50 4.79
N VAL A 147 5.15 1.16 3.51
CA VAL A 147 4.12 1.62 2.56
C VAL A 147 3.44 0.42 1.94
N GLY A 148 2.13 0.48 1.84
CA GLY A 148 1.34 -0.40 0.99
C GLY A 148 0.67 0.46 -0.08
N GLY A 149 0.91 0.17 -1.33
CA GLY A 149 0.35 0.93 -2.44
C GLY A 149 0.06 0.04 -3.63
N GLU A 150 -1.08 0.31 -4.27
CA GLU A 150 -1.51 -0.45 -5.43
C GLU A 150 -2.14 0.45 -6.49
N VAL A 151 -1.88 0.09 -7.74
CA VAL A 151 -2.54 0.61 -8.93
C VAL A 151 -3.18 -0.57 -9.67
N LEU A 152 -4.10 -1.26 -8.99
CA LEU A 152 -4.73 -2.49 -9.48
C LEU A 152 -5.59 -2.26 -10.71
N SER A 153 -6.10 -1.05 -10.92
CA SER A 153 -6.85 -0.69 -12.12
C SER A 153 -6.10 -0.97 -13.44
N GLN A 154 -4.76 -1.08 -13.37
CA GLN A 154 -3.90 -1.40 -14.53
C GLN A 154 -3.78 -2.92 -14.78
N LEU A 155 -4.08 -3.73 -13.79
CA LEU A 155 -3.92 -5.19 -13.84
C LEU A 155 -5.23 -5.94 -14.02
N VAL A 156 -6.36 -5.35 -13.60
CA VAL A 156 -7.65 -6.02 -13.69
C VAL A 156 -8.09 -6.23 -15.13
N ASN A 157 -8.69 -7.39 -15.39
CA ASN A 157 -9.36 -7.64 -16.64
C ASN A 157 -10.72 -6.89 -16.67
N TRP A 158 -10.79 -5.79 -17.41
CA TRP A 158 -12.00 -4.99 -17.57
C TRP A 158 -13.14 -5.70 -18.30
N GLN A 159 -12.86 -6.84 -18.94
CA GLN A 159 -13.87 -7.70 -19.56
C GLN A 159 -14.47 -8.74 -18.59
N ASP A 160 -14.01 -8.76 -17.36
CA ASP A 160 -14.59 -9.58 -16.29
C ASP A 160 -15.28 -8.70 -15.25
N ARG A 161 -16.63 -8.63 -15.36
CA ARG A 161 -17.45 -7.82 -14.45
C ARG A 161 -17.42 -8.28 -12.98
N THR A 162 -16.96 -9.50 -12.71
CA THR A 162 -16.89 -10.02 -11.34
C THR A 162 -15.64 -9.52 -10.61
N ILE A 163 -14.62 -9.13 -11.34
CA ILE A 163 -13.33 -8.67 -10.82
C ILE A 163 -13.19 -7.15 -10.92
N CYS A 164 -13.48 -6.55 -12.08
CA CYS A 164 -13.22 -5.12 -12.31
C CYS A 164 -14.03 -4.17 -11.40
N ILE A 165 -15.12 -4.64 -10.81
CA ILE A 165 -15.93 -3.87 -9.87
C ILE A 165 -15.33 -3.78 -8.46
N LEU A 166 -14.34 -4.65 -8.13
CA LEU A 166 -13.81 -4.81 -6.77
C LEU A 166 -12.67 -3.85 -6.45
N PHE A 167 -11.88 -3.47 -7.44
CA PHE A 167 -10.60 -2.83 -7.22
C PHE A 167 -10.61 -1.33 -7.49
N GLY A 168 -9.74 -0.63 -6.80
CA GLY A 168 -9.36 0.75 -7.00
C GLY A 168 -7.89 0.92 -6.61
N ASP A 169 -7.41 2.17 -6.69
CA ASP A 169 -6.01 2.52 -6.51
C ASP A 169 -5.82 3.40 -5.29
N GLY A 170 -4.66 3.31 -4.67
CA GLY A 170 -4.31 4.12 -3.51
C GLY A 170 -3.06 3.62 -2.80
N ALA A 171 -2.60 4.42 -1.84
CA ALA A 171 -1.49 4.05 -0.98
C ALA A 171 -1.75 4.46 0.47
N GLY A 172 -1.22 3.64 1.38
CA GLY A 172 -1.15 3.92 2.81
C GLY A 172 0.29 3.78 3.32
N ALA A 173 0.68 4.56 4.31
CA ALA A 173 2.01 4.51 4.90
C ALA A 173 1.95 4.53 6.42
N ALA A 174 2.94 3.89 7.05
CA ALA A 174 3.18 3.95 8.49
C ALA A 174 4.67 4.14 8.78
N VAL A 175 4.96 5.02 9.73
CA VAL A 175 6.29 5.12 10.33
C VAL A 175 6.33 4.21 11.55
N VAL A 176 7.21 3.22 11.51
CA VAL A 176 7.43 2.25 12.60
C VAL A 176 8.75 2.57 13.26
N GLU A 177 8.73 2.75 14.57
CA GLU A 177 9.91 3.17 15.34
C GLU A 177 10.19 2.28 16.53
N ARG A 178 11.46 2.31 16.93
CA ARG A 178 11.89 1.71 18.19
C ARG A 178 11.19 2.37 19.38
N ALA A 179 10.70 1.54 20.28
CA ALA A 179 10.10 1.95 21.55
C ALA A 179 10.72 1.19 22.71
N ALA A 180 10.58 1.72 23.92
CA ALA A 180 10.91 0.97 25.13
C ALA A 180 9.98 -0.25 25.27
N ALA A 181 10.50 -1.37 25.76
CA ALA A 181 9.73 -2.62 25.93
C ALA A 181 8.47 -2.46 26.79
N ARG A 182 8.46 -1.52 27.72
CA ARG A 182 7.33 -1.20 28.59
C ARG A 182 6.42 -0.09 28.06
N SER A 183 6.64 0.37 26.80
CA SER A 183 5.79 1.36 26.20
C SER A 183 4.35 0.84 26.12
N ARG A 184 3.39 1.69 26.51
CA ARG A 184 1.95 1.37 26.38
C ARG A 184 1.51 1.31 24.90
N ARG A 185 2.21 2.06 24.03
CA ARG A 185 2.00 2.08 22.59
C ARG A 185 3.10 1.25 21.94
N ARG A 186 2.81 -0.01 21.61
CA ARG A 186 3.72 -0.90 20.90
C ARG A 186 2.94 -1.96 20.14
N ILE A 187 3.58 -2.61 19.19
CA ILE A 187 3.08 -3.85 18.58
C ILE A 187 3.14 -4.91 19.69
N LEU A 188 2.02 -5.55 19.96
CA LEU A 188 1.88 -6.52 21.07
C LEU A 188 2.19 -7.94 20.61
N SER A 189 1.66 -8.29 19.43
CA SER A 189 1.84 -9.59 18.79
C SER A 189 1.55 -9.47 17.31
N SER A 190 2.07 -10.41 16.54
CA SER A 190 1.77 -10.57 15.11
C SER A 190 1.54 -12.03 14.79
N TYR A 191 0.70 -12.29 13.81
CA TYR A 191 0.47 -13.61 13.25
C TYR A 191 0.44 -13.51 11.73
N LEU A 192 1.26 -14.30 11.06
CA LEU A 192 1.36 -14.38 9.61
C LEU A 192 1.13 -15.84 9.20
N SER A 193 0.33 -16.06 8.16
CA SER A 193 0.07 -17.37 7.61
C SER A 193 -0.24 -17.27 6.12
N SER A 194 0.07 -18.33 5.38
CA SER A 194 -0.32 -18.50 3.98
C SER A 194 -0.55 -19.99 3.69
N ASP A 195 -1.42 -20.29 2.72
CA ASP A 195 -1.63 -21.64 2.24
C ASP A 195 -1.44 -21.70 0.72
N GLY A 196 -0.28 -22.18 0.29
CA GLY A 196 0.07 -22.34 -1.12
C GLY A 196 -0.77 -23.38 -1.86
N ASN A 197 -1.47 -24.29 -1.14
CA ASN A 197 -2.36 -25.27 -1.78
C ASN A 197 -3.61 -24.61 -2.38
N LEU A 198 -3.92 -23.37 -1.98
CA LEU A 198 -5.06 -22.59 -2.46
C LEU A 198 -4.70 -21.64 -3.60
N SER A 199 -3.48 -21.69 -4.14
CA SER A 199 -2.99 -20.76 -5.17
C SER A 199 -3.83 -20.76 -6.47
N ASN A 200 -4.60 -21.81 -6.73
CA ASN A 200 -5.46 -21.92 -7.91
C ASN A 200 -6.84 -21.25 -7.74
N LEU A 201 -7.11 -20.65 -6.61
CA LEU A 201 -8.39 -19.96 -6.36
C LEU A 201 -8.40 -18.49 -6.83
N LEU A 202 -7.23 -17.97 -7.24
CA LEU A 202 -7.07 -16.59 -7.73
C LEU A 202 -6.63 -16.59 -9.19
#